data_0ac7d4c279c93187585793ee5a72b4db
#
_entry.id   0ac7d4c279c93187585793ee5a72b4db
#
_cell.length_a   1.000
_cell.length_b   1.000
_cell.length_c   1.000
_cell.angle_alpha   90.00
_cell.angle_beta   90.00
_cell.angle_gamma   90.00
#
_symmetry.space_group_name_H-M   'P 1'
#
loop_
_entity.id
_entity.type
_entity.pdbx_description
1 polymer ?
#
loop_
_entity_poly.entity_id
_entity_poly.type
_entity_poly.pdbx_seq_one_letter_code
_entity_poly.pdbx_strand_id
1 'polypeptide(L)'
;MNENNVALITGSATGVGRACAIRFAEEGFDIVVNYSRSKTEALETKSLVEAEGAKVLLIQCDVSDDAAVQAMIGEVSSEWGRLDVLVNNAGTTEFIDHKELDELSEEIWDRILGVNLKGPFFCVRAAAHLLRVSEFGSVVNVSSTAGIDGRGSSVAYCASKAGLNTITKSLARALGPEIRVNSVCPGPIDSRWLKRVMTDEQLAEETSGYPIPRPSLPDDIADTVLYLSLGTTLSTGQLLVVDGGRTM
;
A
#
# COMPACT_ATOMS: atom_id res chain seq x y z
N MET A 1 18.68 -8.74 -20.89
CA MET A 1 17.76 -9.10 -19.77
C MET A 1 18.08 -8.14 -18.65
N ASN A 2 17.09 -7.57 -18.01
CA ASN A 2 17.34 -6.67 -16.88
C ASN A 2 17.83 -7.53 -15.69
N GLU A 3 18.94 -7.16 -15.08
CA GLU A 3 19.52 -7.90 -13.95
C GLU A 3 18.89 -7.47 -12.62
N ASN A 4 18.17 -6.31 -12.60
CA ASN A 4 17.57 -5.78 -11.39
C ASN A 4 16.22 -6.43 -11.08
N ASN A 5 15.91 -6.57 -9.80
CA ASN A 5 14.59 -6.92 -9.32
C ASN A 5 13.62 -5.76 -9.58
N VAL A 6 12.33 -6.05 -9.65
CA VAL A 6 11.28 -5.07 -9.99
C VAL A 6 10.26 -4.98 -8.86
N ALA A 7 9.97 -3.76 -8.40
CA ALA A 7 8.90 -3.50 -7.45
C ALA A 7 7.82 -2.59 -8.04
N LEU A 8 6.55 -3.00 -7.92
CA LEU A 8 5.39 -2.19 -8.26
C LEU A 8 4.74 -1.68 -6.98
N ILE A 9 4.63 -0.35 -6.86
CA ILE A 9 3.99 0.29 -5.73
C ILE A 9 2.77 1.06 -6.21
N THR A 10 1.56 0.62 -5.83
CA THR A 10 0.35 1.34 -6.19
C THR A 10 0.17 2.61 -5.36
N GLY A 11 -0.30 3.68 -5.99
CA GLY A 11 -0.48 4.98 -5.32
C GLY A 11 0.83 5.59 -4.81
N SER A 12 1.93 5.43 -5.54
CA SER A 12 3.27 5.84 -5.12
C SER A 12 3.63 7.29 -5.45
N ALA A 13 2.66 8.12 -5.83
CA ALA A 13 2.90 9.53 -6.06
C ALA A 13 3.31 10.32 -4.78
N THR A 14 2.86 9.91 -3.60
CA THR A 14 3.08 10.63 -2.33
C THR A 14 3.10 9.69 -1.13
N GLY A 15 3.46 10.22 0.05
CA GLY A 15 3.31 9.56 1.35
C GLY A 15 4.03 8.21 1.42
N VAL A 16 3.37 7.22 2.01
CA VAL A 16 3.94 5.87 2.19
C VAL A 16 4.35 5.24 0.86
N GLY A 17 3.54 5.40 -0.19
CA GLY A 17 3.88 4.83 -1.51
C GLY A 17 5.15 5.43 -2.10
N ARG A 18 5.36 6.77 -1.97
CA ARG A 18 6.62 7.43 -2.37
C ARG A 18 7.80 6.91 -1.55
N ALA A 19 7.64 6.84 -0.22
CA ALA A 19 8.68 6.32 0.66
C ALA A 19 9.06 4.88 0.30
N CYS A 20 8.08 4.00 0.06
CA CYS A 20 8.35 2.65 -0.42
C CYS A 20 9.12 2.65 -1.75
N ALA A 21 8.70 3.48 -2.73
CA ALA A 21 9.37 3.53 -4.03
C ALA A 21 10.85 3.91 -3.90
N ILE A 22 11.17 4.89 -3.04
CA ILE A 22 12.55 5.31 -2.77
C ILE A 22 13.32 4.19 -2.06
N ARG A 23 12.75 3.58 -0.99
CA ARG A 23 13.41 2.49 -0.26
C ARG A 23 13.76 1.28 -1.13
N PHE A 24 12.85 0.87 -2.02
CA PHE A 24 13.16 -0.21 -2.96
C PHE A 24 14.21 0.19 -4.01
N ALA A 25 14.24 1.47 -4.44
CA ALA A 25 15.29 1.95 -5.34
C ALA A 25 16.67 1.95 -4.67
N GLU A 26 16.77 2.36 -3.39
CA GLU A 26 17.99 2.27 -2.57
C GLU A 26 18.52 0.83 -2.45
N GLU A 27 17.61 -0.17 -2.48
CA GLU A 27 17.96 -1.61 -2.52
C GLU A 27 18.25 -2.15 -3.93
N GLY A 28 18.33 -1.26 -4.94
CA GLY A 28 18.69 -1.62 -6.31
C GLY A 28 17.57 -2.20 -7.16
N PHE A 29 16.30 -1.97 -6.78
CA PHE A 29 15.15 -2.36 -7.59
C PHE A 29 14.85 -1.34 -8.68
N ASP A 30 14.39 -1.81 -9.84
CA ASP A 30 13.66 -0.99 -10.79
C ASP A 30 12.21 -0.84 -10.34
N ILE A 31 11.61 0.34 -10.55
CA ILE A 31 10.38 0.73 -9.89
C ILE A 31 9.25 1.02 -10.88
N VAL A 32 8.08 0.44 -10.63
CA VAL A 32 6.83 0.91 -11.24
C VAL A 32 6.17 1.92 -10.30
N VAL A 33 6.16 3.18 -10.70
CA VAL A 33 5.45 4.25 -10.01
C VAL A 33 4.04 4.35 -10.58
N ASN A 34 3.04 4.00 -9.78
CA ASN A 34 1.64 4.08 -10.16
C ASN A 34 0.94 5.26 -9.50
N TYR A 35 0.08 5.92 -10.25
CA TYR A 35 -0.81 6.99 -9.78
C TYR A 35 -2.15 6.94 -10.50
N SER A 36 -3.21 7.49 -9.89
CA SER A 36 -4.51 7.67 -10.57
C SER A 36 -4.73 9.12 -11.02
N ARG A 37 -4.49 10.10 -10.14
CA ARG A 37 -4.78 11.53 -10.38
C ARG A 37 -3.59 12.45 -10.18
N SER A 38 -2.66 12.12 -9.29
CA SER A 38 -1.55 12.97 -8.83
C SER A 38 -0.34 12.88 -9.77
N LYS A 39 -0.48 13.30 -11.04
CA LYS A 39 0.57 13.17 -12.06
C LYS A 39 1.84 13.97 -11.71
N THR A 40 1.68 15.20 -11.22
CA THR A 40 2.82 16.06 -10.88
C THR A 40 3.68 15.43 -9.77
N GLU A 41 3.03 14.99 -8.70
CA GLU A 41 3.72 14.34 -7.59
C GLU A 41 4.30 12.96 -7.97
N ALA A 42 3.68 12.28 -8.93
CA ALA A 42 4.22 11.03 -9.46
C ALA A 42 5.50 11.26 -10.29
N LEU A 43 5.57 12.36 -11.04
CA LEU A 43 6.79 12.77 -11.74
C LEU A 43 7.91 13.17 -10.77
N GLU A 44 7.58 13.82 -9.65
CA GLU A 44 8.54 14.08 -8.58
C GLU A 44 9.09 12.78 -8.00
N THR A 45 8.20 11.82 -7.67
CA THR A 45 8.61 10.50 -7.17
C THR A 45 9.50 9.78 -8.17
N LYS A 46 9.13 9.82 -9.47
CA LYS A 46 9.97 9.27 -10.53
C LYS A 46 11.38 9.85 -10.48
N SER A 47 11.51 11.17 -10.42
CA SER A 47 12.82 11.84 -10.38
C SER A 47 13.65 11.45 -9.14
N LEU A 48 13.00 11.30 -7.97
CA LEU A 48 13.67 10.87 -6.75
C LEU A 48 14.19 9.43 -6.88
N VAL A 49 13.38 8.53 -7.41
CA VAL A 49 13.74 7.12 -7.64
C VAL A 49 14.86 6.99 -8.69
N GLU A 50 14.79 7.77 -9.78
CA GLU A 50 15.86 7.79 -10.79
C GLU A 50 17.19 8.33 -10.23
N ALA A 51 17.16 9.22 -9.24
CA ALA A 51 18.36 9.72 -8.56
C ALA A 51 19.08 8.63 -7.76
N GLU A 52 18.38 7.58 -7.32
CA GLU A 52 18.95 6.38 -6.69
C GLU A 52 19.51 5.38 -7.75
N GLY A 53 19.44 5.69 -9.04
CA GLY A 53 19.96 4.87 -10.13
C GLY A 53 19.00 3.83 -10.68
N ALA A 54 17.76 3.76 -10.19
CA ALA A 54 16.74 2.83 -10.64
C ALA A 54 16.10 3.25 -11.97
N LYS A 55 15.69 2.29 -12.79
CA LYS A 55 14.78 2.57 -13.91
C LYS A 55 13.36 2.71 -13.40
N VAL A 56 12.59 3.62 -14.02
CA VAL A 56 11.21 3.89 -13.60
C VAL A 56 10.24 3.76 -14.75
N LEU A 57 9.24 2.92 -14.56
CA LEU A 57 8.04 2.89 -15.39
C LEU A 57 6.93 3.66 -14.66
N LEU A 58 6.47 4.78 -15.25
CA LEU A 58 5.44 5.64 -14.68
C LEU A 58 4.10 5.33 -15.32
N ILE A 59 3.14 4.75 -14.58
CA ILE A 59 1.86 4.29 -15.12
C ILE A 59 0.68 4.97 -14.42
N GLN A 60 -0.21 5.56 -15.22
CA GLN A 60 -1.50 6.03 -14.73
C GLN A 60 -2.52 4.88 -14.74
N CYS A 61 -2.98 4.46 -13.56
CA CYS A 61 -4.00 3.42 -13.42
C CYS A 61 -4.82 3.67 -12.15
N ASP A 62 -6.14 3.61 -12.27
CA ASP A 62 -7.04 3.49 -11.12
C ASP A 62 -7.17 2.00 -10.78
N VAL A 63 -6.70 1.61 -9.60
CA VAL A 63 -6.70 0.19 -9.17
C VAL A 63 -8.10 -0.39 -8.97
N SER A 64 -9.15 0.45 -8.88
CA SER A 64 -10.53 -0.01 -8.82
C SER A 64 -11.08 -0.48 -10.17
N ASP A 65 -10.41 -0.15 -11.27
CA ASP A 65 -10.73 -0.60 -12.63
C ASP A 65 -9.86 -1.82 -12.99
N ASP A 66 -10.50 -2.98 -13.08
CA ASP A 66 -9.83 -4.23 -13.38
C ASP A 66 -9.16 -4.24 -14.77
N ALA A 67 -9.78 -3.65 -15.77
CA ALA A 67 -9.21 -3.60 -17.13
C ALA A 67 -7.96 -2.70 -17.15
N ALA A 68 -7.97 -1.58 -16.43
CA ALA A 68 -6.81 -0.71 -16.27
C ALA A 68 -5.66 -1.42 -15.53
N VAL A 69 -5.98 -2.22 -14.50
CA VAL A 69 -4.98 -3.04 -13.78
C VAL A 69 -4.35 -4.09 -14.70
N GLN A 70 -5.15 -4.79 -15.51
CA GLN A 70 -4.63 -5.75 -16.49
C GLN A 70 -3.68 -5.07 -17.49
N ALA A 71 -4.05 -3.89 -17.99
CA ALA A 71 -3.19 -3.12 -18.88
C ALA A 71 -1.88 -2.70 -18.23
N MET A 72 -1.92 -2.19 -16.98
CA MET A 72 -0.74 -1.84 -16.20
C MET A 72 0.22 -3.02 -16.05
N ILE A 73 -0.29 -4.19 -15.68
CA ILE A 73 0.54 -5.39 -15.53
C ILE A 73 1.07 -5.87 -16.88
N GLY A 74 0.31 -5.68 -17.97
CA GLY A 74 0.77 -5.94 -19.33
C GLY A 74 1.97 -5.07 -19.73
N GLU A 75 1.99 -3.78 -19.35
CA GLU A 75 3.13 -2.89 -19.55
C GLU A 75 4.35 -3.35 -18.75
N VAL A 76 4.17 -3.73 -17.46
CA VAL A 76 5.24 -4.29 -16.62
C VAL A 76 5.82 -5.57 -17.23
N SER A 77 4.95 -6.46 -17.71
CA SER A 77 5.36 -7.70 -18.37
C SER A 77 6.17 -7.44 -19.65
N SER A 78 5.75 -6.45 -20.44
CA SER A 78 6.42 -6.09 -21.69
C SER A 78 7.80 -5.47 -21.47
N GLU A 79 7.96 -4.68 -20.41
CA GLU A 79 9.20 -3.99 -20.07
C GLU A 79 10.24 -4.92 -19.44
N TRP A 80 9.83 -5.76 -18.48
CA TRP A 80 10.76 -6.55 -17.67
C TRP A 80 10.50 -8.06 -17.66
N GLY A 81 9.29 -8.52 -17.99
CA GLY A 81 8.93 -9.95 -17.98
C GLY A 81 8.89 -10.57 -16.57
N ARG A 82 9.06 -9.77 -15.51
CA ARG A 82 9.08 -10.19 -14.11
C ARG A 82 8.50 -9.12 -13.19
N LEU A 83 8.10 -9.53 -12.01
CA LEU A 83 7.82 -8.68 -10.86
C LEU A 83 8.24 -9.44 -9.60
N ASP A 84 8.96 -8.79 -8.70
CA ASP A 84 9.46 -9.42 -7.48
C ASP A 84 8.67 -9.00 -6.25
N VAL A 85 8.25 -7.73 -6.23
CA VAL A 85 7.48 -7.16 -5.13
C VAL A 85 6.28 -6.37 -5.66
N LEU A 86 5.10 -6.63 -5.08
CA LEU A 86 3.90 -5.83 -5.25
C LEU A 86 3.52 -5.18 -3.92
N VAL A 87 3.53 -3.86 -3.85
CA VAL A 87 3.02 -3.09 -2.70
C VAL A 87 1.66 -2.49 -3.05
N ASN A 88 0.61 -3.05 -2.50
CA ASN A 88 -0.75 -2.50 -2.59
C ASN A 88 -0.91 -1.37 -1.56
N ASN A 89 -0.50 -0.17 -1.94
CA ASN A 89 -0.57 1.02 -1.10
C ASN A 89 -1.69 1.99 -1.50
N ALA A 90 -2.16 1.97 -2.76
CA ALA A 90 -3.27 2.82 -3.19
C ALA A 90 -4.47 2.67 -2.26
N GLY A 91 -5.01 3.81 -1.85
CA GLY A 91 -6.16 3.83 -0.94
C GLY A 91 -6.95 5.12 -1.05
N THR A 92 -8.17 5.08 -0.56
CA THR A 92 -9.05 6.25 -0.45
C THR A 92 -9.88 6.17 0.82
N THR A 93 -10.37 7.32 1.26
CA THR A 93 -11.30 7.43 2.37
C THR A 93 -12.24 8.62 2.20
N GLU A 94 -13.27 8.62 3.05
CA GLU A 94 -14.07 9.80 3.40
C GLU A 94 -14.05 9.93 4.92
N PHE A 95 -13.90 11.16 5.42
CA PHE A 95 -13.93 11.44 6.87
C PHE A 95 -15.37 11.73 7.29
N ILE A 96 -16.02 10.70 7.82
CA ILE A 96 -17.43 10.75 8.30
C ILE A 96 -17.46 10.17 9.69
N ASP A 97 -18.00 10.93 10.66
CA ASP A 97 -18.15 10.45 12.04
C ASP A 97 -18.97 9.14 12.03
N HIS A 98 -18.58 8.17 12.85
CA HIS A 98 -19.25 6.88 12.92
C HIS A 98 -20.71 6.96 13.40
N LYS A 99 -21.16 8.10 13.94
CA LYS A 99 -22.54 8.35 14.31
C LYS A 99 -23.41 8.85 13.15
N GLU A 100 -22.77 9.40 12.11
CA GLU A 100 -23.45 10.01 10.96
C GLU A 100 -23.65 8.96 9.84
N LEU A 101 -24.43 7.91 10.15
CA LEU A 101 -24.61 6.75 9.26
C LEU A 101 -25.25 7.12 7.92
N ASP A 102 -26.14 8.11 7.91
CA ASP A 102 -26.87 8.57 6.72
C ASP A 102 -25.96 9.33 5.73
N GLU A 103 -24.80 9.82 6.18
CA GLU A 103 -23.82 10.46 5.30
C GLU A 103 -23.00 9.45 4.48
N LEU A 104 -23.00 8.16 4.85
CA LEU A 104 -22.34 7.08 4.12
C LEU A 104 -23.20 6.57 2.97
N SER A 105 -23.20 7.28 1.82
CA SER A 105 -23.93 6.88 0.62
C SER A 105 -23.34 5.60 -0.02
N GLU A 106 -24.12 4.95 -0.90
CA GLU A 106 -23.70 3.78 -1.67
C GLU A 106 -22.47 4.09 -2.52
N GLU A 107 -22.39 5.29 -3.13
CA GLU A 107 -21.25 5.70 -3.94
C GLU A 107 -19.95 5.83 -3.12
N ILE A 108 -20.06 6.30 -1.86
CA ILE A 108 -18.91 6.36 -0.95
C ILE A 108 -18.45 4.96 -0.58
N TRP A 109 -19.37 4.05 -0.27
CA TRP A 109 -19.10 2.64 -0.02
C TRP A 109 -18.40 1.99 -1.21
N ASP A 110 -18.98 2.10 -2.40
CA ASP A 110 -18.47 1.47 -3.62
C ASP A 110 -17.08 1.98 -3.97
N ARG A 111 -16.86 3.28 -3.85
CA ARG A 111 -15.54 3.89 -4.09
C ARG A 111 -14.50 3.38 -3.09
N ILE A 112 -14.82 3.34 -1.80
CA ILE A 112 -13.88 2.90 -0.76
C ILE A 112 -13.58 1.41 -0.91
N LEU A 113 -14.58 0.56 -1.08
CA LEU A 113 -14.39 -0.88 -1.29
C LEU A 113 -13.70 -1.16 -2.63
N GLY A 114 -14.03 -0.40 -3.68
CA GLY A 114 -13.42 -0.49 -4.99
C GLY A 114 -11.91 -0.35 -4.91
N VAL A 115 -11.44 0.74 -4.31
CA VAL A 115 -10.01 1.06 -4.23
C VAL A 115 -9.30 0.22 -3.17
N ASN A 116 -9.85 0.16 -1.93
CA ASN A 116 -9.10 -0.38 -0.79
C ASN A 116 -9.16 -1.91 -0.68
N LEU A 117 -10.13 -2.57 -1.29
CA LEU A 117 -10.36 -4.01 -1.18
C LEU A 117 -10.27 -4.73 -2.52
N LYS A 118 -11.10 -4.34 -3.50
CA LYS A 118 -11.09 -4.98 -4.82
C LYS A 118 -9.80 -4.68 -5.58
N GLY A 119 -9.29 -3.44 -5.52
CA GLY A 119 -8.05 -3.02 -6.18
C GLY A 119 -6.84 -3.88 -5.83
N PRO A 120 -6.50 -4.07 -4.53
CA PRO A 120 -5.44 -5.00 -4.12
C PRO A 120 -5.62 -6.42 -4.66
N PHE A 121 -6.84 -6.93 -4.65
CA PHE A 121 -7.13 -8.25 -5.23
C PHE A 121 -6.89 -8.28 -6.75
N PHE A 122 -7.34 -7.27 -7.49
CA PHE A 122 -7.11 -7.18 -8.92
C PHE A 122 -5.62 -7.12 -9.26
N CYS A 123 -4.85 -6.30 -8.52
CA CYS A 123 -3.40 -6.21 -8.69
C CYS A 123 -2.71 -7.55 -8.43
N VAL A 124 -3.02 -8.23 -7.33
CA VAL A 124 -2.44 -9.55 -7.02
C VAL A 124 -2.80 -10.58 -8.09
N ARG A 125 -4.07 -10.67 -8.48
CA ARG A 125 -4.54 -11.61 -9.49
C ARG A 125 -3.83 -11.41 -10.84
N ALA A 126 -3.74 -10.16 -11.28
CA ALA A 126 -3.09 -9.83 -12.55
C ALA A 126 -1.58 -10.10 -12.51
N ALA A 127 -0.92 -9.75 -11.39
CA ALA A 127 0.53 -9.84 -11.23
C ALA A 127 1.05 -11.23 -10.85
N ALA A 128 0.18 -12.16 -10.42
CA ALA A 128 0.61 -13.45 -9.86
C ALA A 128 1.54 -14.26 -10.79
N HIS A 129 1.32 -14.20 -12.10
CA HIS A 129 2.17 -14.91 -13.06
C HIS A 129 3.59 -14.32 -13.14
N LEU A 130 3.76 -13.00 -12.98
CA LEU A 130 5.06 -12.34 -12.94
C LEU A 130 5.76 -12.53 -11.60
N LEU A 131 5.00 -12.50 -10.49
CA LEU A 131 5.53 -12.75 -9.15
C LEU A 131 6.08 -14.18 -8.98
N ARG A 132 5.52 -15.16 -9.70
CA ARG A 132 6.03 -16.53 -9.72
C ARG A 132 7.35 -16.71 -10.46
N VAL A 133 7.78 -15.75 -11.28
CA VAL A 133 9.09 -15.75 -11.93
C VAL A 133 10.20 -15.41 -10.93
N SER A 134 9.85 -14.69 -9.86
CA SER A 134 10.79 -14.31 -8.81
C SER A 134 11.16 -15.48 -7.90
N GLU A 135 12.39 -15.52 -7.43
CA GLU A 135 12.83 -16.46 -6.40
C GLU A 135 12.25 -16.18 -5.01
N PHE A 136 11.70 -14.97 -4.78
CA PHE A 136 11.18 -14.52 -3.48
C PHE A 136 9.88 -13.73 -3.58
N GLY A 137 9.04 -14.02 -4.57
CA GLY A 137 7.80 -13.28 -4.86
C GLY A 137 7.07 -12.81 -3.59
N SER A 138 6.84 -11.49 -3.47
CA SER A 138 6.28 -10.89 -2.26
C SER A 138 5.17 -9.88 -2.57
N VAL A 139 4.08 -9.98 -1.82
CA VAL A 139 2.99 -8.99 -1.81
C VAL A 139 2.88 -8.39 -0.42
N VAL A 140 2.88 -7.07 -0.32
CA VAL A 140 2.61 -6.35 0.93
C VAL A 140 1.43 -5.41 0.74
N ASN A 141 0.38 -5.63 1.53
CA ASN A 141 -0.80 -4.79 1.56
C ASN A 141 -0.67 -3.71 2.64
N VAL A 142 -0.79 -2.44 2.29
CA VAL A 142 -0.85 -1.33 3.26
C VAL A 142 -2.29 -1.22 3.76
N SER A 143 -2.54 -1.86 4.91
CA SER A 143 -3.84 -1.85 5.60
C SER A 143 -3.93 -0.69 6.59
N SER A 144 -4.46 -0.94 7.78
CA SER A 144 -4.59 0.03 8.88
C SER A 144 -4.97 -0.68 10.17
N THR A 145 -4.64 -0.10 11.34
CA THR A 145 -5.23 -0.47 12.62
C THR A 145 -6.75 -0.31 12.64
N ALA A 146 -7.31 0.58 11.81
CA ALA A 146 -8.76 0.72 11.62
C ALA A 146 -9.45 -0.58 11.18
N GLY A 147 -8.74 -1.47 10.47
CA GLY A 147 -9.23 -2.81 10.11
C GLY A 147 -9.09 -3.84 11.24
N ILE A 148 -8.57 -3.46 12.41
CA ILE A 148 -8.38 -4.30 13.59
C ILE A 148 -9.34 -3.88 14.69
N ASP A 149 -9.33 -2.59 15.07
CA ASP A 149 -10.08 -2.04 16.20
C ASP A 149 -11.36 -1.30 15.83
N GLY A 150 -11.61 -1.10 14.52
CA GLY A 150 -12.80 -0.40 14.03
C GLY A 150 -12.75 1.12 14.22
N ARG A 151 -11.60 1.70 14.59
CA ARG A 151 -11.41 3.15 14.74
C ARG A 151 -10.72 3.72 13.53
N GLY A 152 -11.44 4.46 12.70
CA GLY A 152 -10.92 5.00 11.44
C GLY A 152 -11.73 6.20 10.97
N SER A 153 -11.44 6.64 9.76
CA SER A 153 -12.05 7.82 9.14
C SER A 153 -13.54 7.66 8.80
N SER A 154 -14.02 6.42 8.68
CA SER A 154 -15.44 6.08 8.49
C SER A 154 -15.67 4.57 8.69
N VAL A 155 -16.93 4.16 8.87
CA VAL A 155 -17.32 2.74 8.96
C VAL A 155 -16.92 1.99 7.70
N ALA A 156 -17.13 2.57 6.51
CA ALA A 156 -16.77 1.97 5.23
C ALA A 156 -15.25 1.75 5.10
N TYR A 157 -14.44 2.71 5.56
CA TYR A 157 -12.99 2.57 5.58
C TYR A 157 -12.54 1.42 6.49
N CYS A 158 -13.06 1.37 7.73
CA CYS A 158 -12.75 0.27 8.67
C CYS A 158 -13.10 -1.09 8.07
N ALA A 159 -14.29 -1.22 7.48
CA ALA A 159 -14.73 -2.46 6.81
C ALA A 159 -13.80 -2.83 5.65
N SER A 160 -13.37 -1.87 4.82
CA SER A 160 -12.46 -2.11 3.70
C SER A 160 -11.11 -2.65 4.15
N LYS A 161 -10.56 -2.10 5.25
CA LYS A 161 -9.25 -2.49 5.81
C LYS A 161 -9.35 -3.82 6.56
N ALA A 162 -10.46 -4.11 7.23
CA ALA A 162 -10.73 -5.44 7.80
C ALA A 162 -10.85 -6.51 6.70
N GLY A 163 -11.53 -6.19 5.61
CA GLY A 163 -11.59 -7.05 4.42
C GLY A 163 -10.20 -7.30 3.83
N LEU A 164 -9.36 -6.25 3.70
CA LEU A 164 -7.98 -6.36 3.21
C LEU A 164 -7.12 -7.25 4.11
N ASN A 165 -7.29 -7.16 5.44
CA ASN A 165 -6.63 -8.04 6.40
C ASN A 165 -7.03 -9.51 6.19
N THR A 166 -8.30 -9.76 5.87
CA THR A 166 -8.81 -11.10 5.62
C THR A 166 -8.31 -11.68 4.30
N ILE A 167 -8.36 -10.90 3.20
CA ILE A 167 -7.86 -11.38 1.91
C ILE A 167 -6.35 -11.58 1.90
N THR A 168 -5.59 -10.85 2.72
CA THR A 168 -4.16 -11.10 2.93
C THR A 168 -3.91 -12.54 3.35
N LYS A 169 -4.65 -13.03 4.36
CA LYS A 169 -4.53 -14.41 4.86
C LYS A 169 -5.01 -15.43 3.82
N SER A 170 -6.07 -15.12 3.10
CA SER A 170 -6.63 -16.00 2.06
C SER A 170 -5.66 -16.14 0.89
N LEU A 171 -5.10 -15.03 0.40
CA LEU A 171 -4.14 -15.02 -0.70
C LEU A 171 -2.81 -15.68 -0.29
N ALA A 172 -2.36 -15.51 0.96
CA ALA A 172 -1.18 -16.20 1.48
C ALA A 172 -1.32 -17.72 1.39
N ARG A 173 -2.51 -18.28 1.67
CA ARG A 173 -2.78 -19.72 1.50
C ARG A 173 -2.87 -20.14 0.04
N ALA A 174 -3.43 -19.29 -0.81
CA ALA A 174 -3.68 -19.61 -2.21
C ALA A 174 -2.41 -19.53 -3.08
N LEU A 175 -1.45 -18.68 -2.71
CA LEU A 175 -0.28 -18.36 -3.52
C LEU A 175 1.03 -18.90 -2.96
N GLY A 176 1.03 -19.41 -1.73
CA GLY A 176 2.19 -20.10 -1.17
C GLY A 176 2.39 -21.50 -1.78
N PRO A 177 3.64 -21.98 -1.87
CA PRO A 177 4.85 -21.37 -1.29
C PRO A 177 5.51 -20.30 -2.18
N GLU A 178 5.09 -20.12 -3.45
CA GLU A 178 5.80 -19.32 -4.45
C GLU A 178 5.74 -17.82 -4.15
N ILE A 179 4.63 -17.35 -3.57
CA ILE A 179 4.41 -15.92 -3.28
C ILE A 179 3.98 -15.76 -1.82
N ARG A 180 4.73 -14.95 -1.06
CA ARG A 180 4.34 -14.55 0.28
C ARG A 180 3.40 -13.34 0.20
N VAL A 181 2.37 -13.32 1.04
CA VAL A 181 1.41 -12.20 1.11
C VAL A 181 1.26 -11.77 2.56
N ASN A 182 1.65 -10.54 2.87
CA ASN A 182 1.57 -9.97 4.21
C ASN A 182 0.88 -8.60 4.19
N SER A 183 0.58 -8.06 5.35
CA SER A 183 0.02 -6.72 5.51
C SER A 183 0.76 -5.94 6.59
N VAL A 184 1.00 -4.66 6.34
CA VAL A 184 1.33 -3.68 7.38
C VAL A 184 0.06 -2.96 7.79
N CYS A 185 -0.13 -2.75 9.09
CA CYS A 185 -1.31 -2.09 9.67
C CYS A 185 -0.85 -0.84 10.45
N PRO A 186 -0.70 0.31 9.76
CA PRO A 186 -0.30 1.55 10.41
C PRO A 186 -1.37 2.10 11.37
N GLY A 187 -0.91 2.81 12.41
CA GLY A 187 -1.68 3.78 13.15
C GLY A 187 -1.81 5.12 12.40
N PRO A 188 -2.02 6.24 13.11
CA PRO A 188 -1.99 7.57 12.50
C PRO A 188 -0.63 7.84 11.84
N ILE A 189 -0.65 8.26 10.57
CA ILE A 189 0.54 8.63 9.81
C ILE A 189 0.54 10.14 9.59
N ASP A 190 1.66 10.81 9.83
CA ASP A 190 1.86 12.20 9.40
C ASP A 190 1.84 12.24 7.87
N SER A 191 0.68 12.55 7.32
CA SER A 191 0.41 12.46 5.89
C SER A 191 -0.55 13.54 5.43
N ARG A 192 -0.56 13.80 4.12
CA ARG A 192 -1.52 14.72 3.48
C ARG A 192 -2.99 14.36 3.79
N TRP A 193 -3.30 13.11 4.15
CA TRP A 193 -4.67 12.71 4.49
C TRP A 193 -5.10 13.29 5.82
N LEU A 194 -4.29 13.07 6.87
CA LEU A 194 -4.63 13.59 8.20
C LEU A 194 -4.54 15.11 8.25
N LYS A 195 -3.60 15.73 7.53
CA LYS A 195 -3.50 17.21 7.44
C LYS A 195 -4.70 17.91 6.78
N ARG A 196 -5.65 17.17 6.21
CA ARG A 196 -6.93 17.72 5.75
C ARG A 196 -7.93 17.94 6.87
N VAL A 197 -7.80 17.22 7.98
CA VAL A 197 -8.80 17.18 9.07
C VAL A 197 -8.20 17.44 10.46
N MET A 198 -6.87 17.45 10.58
CA MET A 198 -6.16 17.69 11.84
C MET A 198 -4.96 18.62 11.59
N THR A 199 -4.69 19.51 12.55
CA THR A 199 -3.41 20.25 12.60
C THR A 199 -2.29 19.37 13.14
N ASP A 200 -1.03 19.83 13.00
CA ASP A 200 0.12 19.09 13.54
C ASP A 200 0.04 19.00 15.08
N GLU A 201 -0.50 20.03 15.76
CA GLU A 201 -0.72 20.04 17.21
C GLU A 201 -1.78 19.01 17.63
N GLN A 202 -2.89 18.93 16.89
CA GLN A 202 -3.95 17.93 17.16
C GLN A 202 -3.43 16.51 16.96
N LEU A 203 -2.62 16.29 15.92
CA LEU A 203 -2.02 14.97 15.66
C LEU A 203 -1.00 14.60 16.76
N ALA A 204 -0.22 15.55 17.25
CA ALA A 204 0.70 15.35 18.35
C ALA A 204 -0.06 15.06 19.67
N GLU A 205 -1.17 15.76 19.92
CA GLU A 205 -2.04 15.51 21.09
C GLU A 205 -2.66 14.10 21.03
N GLU A 206 -3.23 13.71 19.88
CA GLU A 206 -3.80 12.37 19.65
C GLU A 206 -2.80 11.26 19.97
N THR A 207 -1.53 11.45 19.61
CA THR A 207 -0.48 10.44 19.79
C THR A 207 0.29 10.55 21.11
N SER A 208 0.04 11.58 21.90
CA SER A 208 0.79 11.86 23.14
C SER A 208 0.69 10.76 24.20
N GLY A 209 -0.43 10.01 24.21
CA GLY A 209 -0.68 8.90 25.12
C GLY A 209 -0.13 7.54 24.64
N TYR A 210 0.49 7.46 23.49
CA TYR A 210 1.02 6.19 22.98
C TYR A 210 2.37 5.86 23.65
N PRO A 211 2.73 4.58 23.78
CA PRO A 211 4.07 4.18 24.25
C PRO A 211 5.22 4.83 23.49
N ILE A 212 5.08 4.99 22.17
CA ILE A 212 5.93 5.85 21.34
C ILE A 212 5.10 7.07 20.93
N PRO A 213 5.26 8.22 21.64
CA PRO A 213 4.31 9.33 21.59
C PRO A 213 4.53 10.24 20.36
N ARG A 214 4.39 9.69 19.18
CA ARG A 214 4.41 10.41 17.91
C ARG A 214 3.58 9.69 16.85
N PRO A 215 3.08 10.39 15.82
CA PRO A 215 2.54 9.72 14.64
C PRO A 215 3.65 8.94 13.92
N SER A 216 3.24 7.92 13.17
CA SER A 216 4.15 7.24 12.24
C SER A 216 4.53 8.19 11.10
N LEU A 217 5.76 8.11 10.63
CA LEU A 217 6.19 8.74 9.38
C LEU A 217 5.99 7.76 8.21
N PRO A 218 5.87 8.25 6.97
CA PRO A 218 5.87 7.39 5.79
C PRO A 218 7.04 6.40 5.75
N ASP A 219 8.23 6.82 6.21
CA ASP A 219 9.44 5.98 6.27
C ASP A 219 9.31 4.83 7.27
N ASP A 220 8.70 5.03 8.47
CA ASP A 220 8.46 3.95 9.43
C ASP A 220 7.67 2.80 8.79
N ILE A 221 6.72 3.14 7.90
CA ILE A 221 5.90 2.17 7.21
C ILE A 221 6.65 1.53 6.05
N ALA A 222 7.42 2.33 5.29
CA ALA A 222 8.21 1.84 4.17
C ALA A 222 9.28 0.84 4.62
N ASP A 223 9.97 1.10 5.74
CA ASP A 223 10.95 0.18 6.33
C ASP A 223 10.30 -1.16 6.71
N THR A 224 9.06 -1.11 7.25
CA THR A 224 8.31 -2.33 7.57
C THR A 224 7.86 -3.08 6.30
N VAL A 225 7.44 -2.37 5.27
CA VAL A 225 7.11 -2.97 3.95
C VAL A 225 8.35 -3.65 3.37
N LEU A 226 9.50 -2.99 3.42
CA LEU A 226 10.77 -3.56 2.96
C LEU A 226 11.14 -4.82 3.73
N TYR A 227 11.03 -4.81 5.09
CA TYR A 227 11.26 -5.98 5.92
C TYR A 227 10.35 -7.16 5.54
N LEU A 228 9.05 -6.93 5.36
CA LEU A 228 8.10 -7.99 4.96
C LEU A 228 8.39 -8.52 3.56
N SER A 229 8.97 -7.69 2.70
CA SER A 229 9.33 -8.07 1.32
C SER A 229 10.65 -8.86 1.26
N LEU A 230 11.70 -8.38 1.93
CA LEU A 230 13.08 -8.87 1.76
C LEU A 230 13.68 -9.46 3.04
N GLY A 231 13.28 -8.97 4.21
CA GLY A 231 13.89 -9.31 5.50
C GLY A 231 13.42 -10.65 6.11
N THR A 232 12.47 -11.33 5.48
CA THR A 232 11.93 -12.62 5.98
C THR A 232 11.49 -13.52 4.83
N THR A 233 11.78 -14.80 4.94
CA THR A 233 11.38 -15.82 3.95
C THR A 233 10.27 -16.76 4.45
N LEU A 234 9.96 -16.72 5.77
CA LEU A 234 8.98 -17.62 6.40
C LEU A 234 7.67 -16.91 6.80
N SER A 235 7.66 -15.56 6.78
CA SER A 235 6.46 -14.81 7.14
C SER A 235 5.51 -14.68 5.96
N THR A 236 4.30 -15.24 6.09
CA THR A 236 3.19 -15.08 5.14
C THR A 236 1.85 -15.08 5.90
N GLY A 237 0.85 -14.36 5.41
CA GLY A 237 -0.45 -14.19 6.05
C GLY A 237 -0.42 -13.33 7.33
N GLN A 238 0.67 -12.61 7.59
CA GLN A 238 0.84 -11.81 8.80
C GLN A 238 0.26 -10.41 8.64
N LEU A 239 -0.22 -9.87 9.77
CA LEU A 239 -0.68 -8.49 9.91
C LEU A 239 0.27 -7.80 10.91
N LEU A 240 1.23 -7.04 10.40
CA LEU A 240 2.23 -6.39 11.25
C LEU A 240 1.75 -4.97 11.60
N VAL A 241 1.46 -4.74 12.86
CA VAL A 241 1.01 -3.45 13.38
C VAL A 241 2.20 -2.51 13.58
N VAL A 242 2.06 -1.27 13.09
CA VAL A 242 3.05 -0.19 13.23
C VAL A 242 2.32 1.08 13.65
N ASP A 243 2.12 1.25 14.95
CA ASP A 243 1.19 2.26 15.49
C ASP A 243 1.68 2.96 16.77
N GLY A 244 2.95 2.79 17.12
CA GLY A 244 3.52 3.35 18.36
C GLY A 244 2.98 2.72 19.65
N GLY A 245 2.30 1.57 19.55
CA GLY A 245 1.66 0.89 20.67
C GLY A 245 0.22 1.36 20.96
N ARG A 246 -0.42 2.05 20.00
CA ARG A 246 -1.81 2.55 20.14
C ARG A 246 -2.83 1.44 20.43
N THR A 247 -2.65 0.27 19.85
CA THR A 247 -3.64 -0.83 19.92
C THR A 247 -3.28 -1.90 20.96
N MET A 248 -2.30 -1.62 21.82
CA MET A 248 -1.91 -2.50 22.94
C MET A 248 -2.93 -2.47 24.09
#